data_7f78e1758ba6077666bca79d3bbe8464
#
_entry.id   7f78e1758ba6077666bca79d3bbe8464
#
_cell.length_a   1.000
_cell.length_b   1.000
_cell.length_c   1.000
_cell.angle_alpha   90.00
_cell.angle_beta   90.00
_cell.angle_gamma   90.00
#
_symmetry.space_group_name_H-M   'P 1'
#
loop_
_entity.id
_entity.type
_entity.pdbx_description
1 polymer ?
#
loop_
_entity_poly.entity_id
_entity_poly.type
_entity_poly.pdbx_seq_one_letter_code
_entity_poly.pdbx_strand_id
1 'polypeptide(L)'
;MQVSRLKNKATALLVALLAYSLIFPAYIFALPQGGQVVAGQADITNPSAVNMQINQATQKAIINWQQFSIAAPEAVNFTQPNAAAIALNRVVGVDPSLIYGSLTANGGVWVINPAGILVGSTGVINVNSF
;
A
#
# COMPACT_ATOMS: atom_id res chain seq x y z
N MET A 1 2.15 -49.32 16.75
CA MET A 1 0.81 -48.99 16.25
C MET A 1 0.27 -47.63 16.77
N GLN A 2 0.41 -47.31 18.04
CA GLN A 2 -0.07 -46.05 18.59
C GLN A 2 0.69 -44.80 18.06
N VAL A 3 1.98 -44.94 17.77
CA VAL A 3 2.81 -43.83 17.23
C VAL A 3 2.43 -43.48 15.80
N SER A 4 2.01 -44.41 14.96
CA SER A 4 1.56 -44.14 13.59
C SER A 4 0.19 -43.45 13.54
N ARG A 5 -0.70 -43.73 14.51
CA ARG A 5 -1.99 -43.01 14.63
C ARG A 5 -1.81 -41.56 15.06
N LEU A 6 -0.86 -41.26 15.94
CA LEU A 6 -0.51 -39.89 16.35
C LEU A 6 0.10 -39.11 15.21
N LYS A 7 0.99 -39.70 14.40
CA LYS A 7 1.54 -39.08 13.19
C LYS A 7 0.46 -38.73 12.18
N ASN A 8 -0.51 -39.60 11.93
CA ASN A 8 -1.60 -39.37 10.97
C ASN A 8 -2.52 -38.21 11.41
N LYS A 9 -2.81 -38.09 12.72
CA LYS A 9 -3.60 -37.00 13.27
C LYS A 9 -2.90 -35.67 13.18
N ALA A 10 -1.60 -35.59 13.45
CA ALA A 10 -0.80 -34.36 13.33
C ALA A 10 -0.68 -33.91 11.87
N THR A 11 -0.49 -34.84 10.93
CA THR A 11 -0.43 -34.58 9.49
C THR A 11 -1.78 -34.09 8.96
N ALA A 12 -2.90 -34.71 9.38
CA ALA A 12 -4.24 -34.29 8.99
C ALA A 12 -4.58 -32.87 9.50
N LEU A 13 -4.14 -32.49 10.71
CA LEU A 13 -4.34 -31.17 11.28
C LEU A 13 -3.54 -30.09 10.50
N LEU A 14 -2.30 -30.42 10.11
CA LEU A 14 -1.44 -29.51 9.33
C LEU A 14 -2.02 -29.23 7.94
N VAL A 15 -2.51 -30.27 7.25
CA VAL A 15 -3.16 -30.15 5.93
C VAL A 15 -4.45 -29.33 6.04
N ALA A 16 -5.25 -29.49 7.08
CA ALA A 16 -6.46 -28.72 7.32
C ALA A 16 -6.16 -27.22 7.55
N LEU A 17 -5.09 -26.90 8.28
CA LEU A 17 -4.66 -25.50 8.50
C LEU A 17 -4.16 -24.85 7.21
N LEU A 18 -3.44 -25.56 6.36
CA LEU A 18 -2.99 -25.07 5.05
C LEU A 18 -4.17 -24.84 4.09
N ALA A 19 -5.13 -25.76 4.05
CA ALA A 19 -6.35 -25.63 3.25
C ALA A 19 -7.20 -24.45 3.71
N TYR A 20 -7.30 -24.21 5.01
CA TYR A 20 -8.02 -23.07 5.58
C TYR A 20 -7.38 -21.74 5.16
N SER A 21 -6.05 -21.60 5.19
CA SER A 21 -5.35 -20.39 4.78
C SER A 21 -5.43 -20.13 3.27
N LEU A 22 -5.67 -21.14 2.43
CA LEU A 22 -5.88 -21.02 0.99
C LEU A 22 -7.31 -20.60 0.61
N ILE A 23 -8.32 -20.94 1.44
CA ILE A 23 -9.73 -20.64 1.19
C ILE A 23 -10.09 -19.18 1.54
N PHE A 24 -9.42 -18.61 2.55
CA PHE A 24 -9.60 -17.21 2.91
C PHE A 24 -8.58 -16.36 2.15
N PRO A 25 -9.03 -15.46 1.24
CA PRO A 25 -8.12 -14.50 0.65
C PRO A 25 -7.47 -13.76 1.82
N ALA A 26 -6.16 -13.84 1.91
CA ALA A 26 -5.41 -12.96 2.78
C ALA A 26 -5.72 -11.54 2.31
N TYR A 27 -6.58 -10.81 3.01
CA TYR A 27 -6.66 -9.37 2.86
C TYR A 27 -5.32 -8.82 3.29
N ILE A 28 -4.41 -8.72 2.34
CA ILE A 28 -3.16 -8.03 2.55
C ILE A 28 -3.55 -6.56 2.56
N PHE A 29 -3.70 -6.01 3.76
CA PHE A 29 -3.72 -4.56 3.96
C PHE A 29 -2.34 -4.08 3.55
N ALA A 30 -2.26 -3.50 2.38
CA ALA A 30 -1.00 -3.09 1.79
C ALA A 30 -1.07 -1.60 1.49
N LEU A 31 -1.09 -0.78 2.54
CA LEU A 31 -0.67 0.61 2.42
C LEU A 31 0.70 0.66 1.73
N PRO A 32 1.05 1.72 1.03
CA PRO A 32 2.36 1.86 0.41
C PRO A 32 3.48 1.52 1.36
N GLN A 33 4.50 0.78 0.89
CA GLN A 33 5.55 0.22 1.72
C GLN A 33 6.93 0.65 1.28
N GLY A 34 7.85 0.76 2.27
CA GLY A 34 9.24 1.06 2.02
C GLY A 34 9.49 2.47 1.49
N GLY A 35 8.68 3.43 1.91
CA GLY A 35 8.81 4.82 1.49
C GLY A 35 10.10 5.45 1.99
N GLN A 36 10.87 6.05 1.07
CA GLN A 36 12.08 6.81 1.35
C GLN A 36 12.03 8.14 0.64
N VAL A 37 12.07 9.22 1.39
CA VAL A 37 12.15 10.58 0.84
C VAL A 37 13.56 10.81 0.33
N VAL A 38 13.72 10.95 -0.99
CA VAL A 38 15.02 11.11 -1.64
C VAL A 38 15.28 12.55 -2.10
N ALA A 39 14.25 13.38 -2.15
CA ALA A 39 14.36 14.83 -2.43
C ALA A 39 13.22 15.57 -1.75
N GLY A 40 13.49 16.80 -1.33
CA GLY A 40 12.55 17.57 -0.52
C GLY A 40 12.44 17.05 0.90
N GLN A 41 11.37 17.45 1.59
CA GLN A 41 11.08 17.05 2.96
C GLN A 41 9.63 16.60 3.07
N ALA A 42 9.42 15.40 3.62
CA ALA A 42 8.12 14.85 3.94
C ALA A 42 8.24 13.85 5.07
N ASP A 43 7.21 13.79 5.90
CA ASP A 43 7.10 12.79 6.97
C ASP A 43 5.98 11.81 6.61
N ILE A 44 6.30 10.53 6.73
CA ILE A 44 5.37 9.43 6.46
C ILE A 44 4.98 8.82 7.79
N THR A 45 3.69 8.85 8.11
CA THR A 45 3.15 8.29 9.35
C THR A 45 1.93 7.42 9.06
N ASN A 46 1.67 6.46 9.94
CA ASN A 46 0.49 5.61 9.88
C ASN A 46 -0.36 5.85 11.13
N PRO A 47 -1.33 6.80 11.08
CA PRO A 47 -2.21 7.06 12.21
C PRO A 47 -3.03 5.85 12.66
N SER A 48 -3.31 4.93 11.73
CA SER A 48 -3.96 3.65 12.00
C SER A 48 -3.45 2.58 11.03
N ALA A 49 -3.92 1.33 11.22
CA ALA A 49 -3.55 0.22 10.34
C ALA A 49 -4.03 0.40 8.88
N VAL A 50 -5.05 1.24 8.66
CA VAL A 50 -5.67 1.48 7.34
C VAL A 50 -5.47 2.90 6.82
N ASN A 51 -4.76 3.74 7.55
CA ASN A 51 -4.51 5.13 7.14
C ASN A 51 -3.01 5.43 7.12
N MET A 52 -2.58 6.07 6.05
CA MET A 52 -1.26 6.66 5.92
C MET A 52 -1.39 8.17 5.72
N GLN A 53 -0.59 8.93 6.47
CA GLN A 53 -0.51 10.37 6.35
C GLN A 53 0.90 10.77 5.92
N ILE A 54 0.98 11.53 4.85
CA ILE A 54 2.24 12.09 4.34
C ILE A 54 2.17 13.60 4.45
N ASN A 55 3.00 14.16 5.30
CA ASN A 55 3.10 15.61 5.51
C ASN A 55 4.33 16.13 4.75
N GLN A 56 4.09 16.76 3.62
CA GLN A 56 5.13 17.35 2.78
C GLN A 56 5.39 18.79 3.21
N ALA A 57 6.63 19.09 3.56
CA ALA A 57 7.03 20.43 4.01
C ALA A 57 7.52 21.31 2.86
N THR A 58 8.09 20.73 1.81
CA THR A 58 8.65 21.46 0.68
C THR A 58 7.71 21.48 -0.51
N GLN A 59 7.89 22.42 -1.41
CA GLN A 59 7.07 22.58 -2.61
C GLN A 59 7.12 21.35 -3.51
N LYS A 60 8.27 20.69 -3.57
CA LYS A 60 8.48 19.45 -4.31
C LYS A 60 9.10 18.41 -3.36
N ALA A 61 8.65 17.18 -3.50
CA ALA A 61 9.24 16.03 -2.84
C ALA A 61 9.28 14.84 -3.79
N ILE A 62 10.28 13.98 -3.63
CA ILE A 62 10.38 12.71 -4.33
C ILE A 62 10.48 11.62 -3.27
N ILE A 63 9.58 10.65 -3.36
CA ILE A 63 9.53 9.49 -2.47
C ILE A 63 9.67 8.23 -3.31
N ASN A 64 10.65 7.40 -2.99
CA ASN A 64 10.77 6.07 -3.57
C ASN A 64 10.03 5.07 -2.70
N TRP A 65 9.31 4.16 -3.34
CA TRP A 65 8.51 3.13 -2.68
C TRP A 65 8.90 1.75 -3.19
N GLN A 66 8.90 0.77 -2.32
CA GLN A 66 9.00 -0.63 -2.73
C GLN A 66 7.71 -1.10 -3.38
N GLN A 67 6.58 -0.61 -2.88
CA GLN A 67 5.25 -0.92 -3.36
C GLN A 67 4.34 0.27 -3.06
N PHE A 68 3.51 0.65 -4.02
CA PHE A 68 2.51 1.71 -3.86
C PHE A 68 1.15 1.20 -4.30
N SER A 69 0.43 0.57 -3.40
CA SER A 69 -0.95 0.12 -3.59
C SER A 69 -1.81 0.55 -2.40
N ILE A 70 -3.10 0.68 -2.61
CA ILE A 70 -4.07 1.08 -1.59
C ILE A 70 -5.25 0.13 -1.68
N ALA A 71 -5.47 -0.68 -0.65
CA ALA A 71 -6.60 -1.60 -0.59
C ALA A 71 -7.91 -0.85 -0.34
N ALA A 72 -9.04 -1.49 -0.64
CA ALA A 72 -10.35 -0.86 -0.56
C ALA A 72 -10.66 -0.15 0.79
N PRO A 73 -10.33 -0.71 1.97
CA PRO A 73 -10.58 -0.04 3.24
C PRO A 73 -9.49 0.98 3.62
N GLU A 74 -8.45 1.12 2.81
CA GLU A 74 -7.30 1.94 3.13
C GLU A 74 -7.39 3.34 2.51
N ALA A 75 -6.71 4.29 3.16
CA ALA A 75 -6.62 5.67 2.70
C ALA A 75 -5.20 6.20 2.87
N VAL A 76 -4.72 6.89 1.84
CA VAL A 76 -3.48 7.65 1.86
C VAL A 76 -3.82 9.11 1.64
N ASN A 77 -3.36 9.97 2.54
CA ASN A 77 -3.56 11.41 2.44
C ASN A 77 -2.23 12.15 2.44
N PHE A 78 -2.07 13.07 1.49
CA PHE A 78 -0.97 14.01 1.43
C PHE A 78 -1.44 15.38 1.90
N THR A 79 -0.77 15.93 2.89
CA THR A 79 -0.88 17.34 3.25
C THR A 79 0.35 18.07 2.76
N GLN A 80 0.15 19.03 1.89
CA GLN A 80 1.19 19.72 1.15
C GLN A 80 1.11 21.23 1.41
N PRO A 81 2.20 22.00 1.16
CA PRO A 81 2.22 23.43 1.46
C PRO A 81 1.13 24.24 0.76
N ASN A 82 0.79 23.87 -0.47
CA ASN A 82 -0.24 24.55 -1.28
C ASN A 82 -0.66 23.66 -2.46
N ALA A 83 -1.64 24.14 -3.24
CA ALA A 83 -2.19 23.41 -4.37
C ALA A 83 -1.19 23.18 -5.52
N ALA A 84 -0.15 23.99 -5.62
CA ALA A 84 0.90 23.87 -6.65
C ALA A 84 2.04 22.93 -6.23
N ALA A 85 2.07 22.47 -4.98
CA ALA A 85 3.06 21.51 -4.52
C ALA A 85 2.89 20.17 -5.23
N ILE A 86 4.00 19.46 -5.43
CA ILE A 86 4.02 18.16 -6.12
C ILE A 86 4.81 17.16 -5.28
N ALA A 87 4.22 16.00 -5.06
CA ALA A 87 4.88 14.81 -4.56
C ALA A 87 5.02 13.80 -5.70
N LEU A 88 6.25 13.50 -6.10
CA LEU A 88 6.54 12.45 -7.07
C LEU A 88 6.81 11.14 -6.32
N ASN A 89 6.00 10.15 -6.56
CA ASN A 89 6.08 8.83 -5.95
C ASN A 89 6.57 7.83 -7.00
N ARG A 90 7.77 7.32 -6.82
CA ARG A 90 8.39 6.36 -7.74
C ARG A 90 8.40 4.98 -7.10
N VAL A 91 7.82 3.99 -7.78
CA VAL A 91 7.89 2.59 -7.36
C VAL A 91 9.17 1.98 -7.92
N VAL A 92 10.03 1.53 -7.03
CA VAL A 92 11.31 0.89 -7.37
C VAL A 92 11.22 -0.64 -7.25
N GLY A 93 10.14 -1.17 -6.69
CA GLY A 93 9.83 -2.60 -6.66
C GLY A 93 9.27 -3.09 -8.00
N VAL A 94 8.87 -4.37 -8.04
CA VAL A 94 8.49 -5.06 -9.29
C VAL A 94 6.98 -5.21 -9.49
N ASP A 95 6.18 -4.92 -8.47
CA ASP A 95 4.73 -5.12 -8.52
C ASP A 95 3.99 -3.89 -9.06
N PRO A 96 2.90 -4.08 -9.81
CA PRO A 96 2.04 -2.97 -10.23
C PRO A 96 1.38 -2.29 -9.03
N SER A 97 0.99 -1.03 -9.21
CA SER A 97 0.22 -0.28 -8.22
C SER A 97 -1.27 -0.53 -8.41
N LEU A 98 -1.92 -1.05 -7.39
CA LEU A 98 -3.35 -1.36 -7.39
C LEU A 98 -4.05 -0.39 -6.43
N ILE A 99 -4.85 0.52 -6.97
CA ILE A 99 -5.54 1.55 -6.20
C ILE A 99 -7.02 1.19 -6.09
N TYR A 100 -7.40 0.59 -4.98
CA TYR A 100 -8.79 0.25 -4.64
C TYR A 100 -9.32 1.07 -3.46
N GLY A 101 -8.47 1.75 -2.74
CA GLY A 101 -8.79 2.66 -1.66
C GLY A 101 -8.75 4.11 -2.09
N SER A 102 -8.63 5.02 -1.13
CA SER A 102 -8.62 6.45 -1.41
C SER A 102 -7.22 7.06 -1.36
N LEU A 103 -6.92 7.90 -2.33
CA LEU A 103 -5.75 8.75 -2.40
C LEU A 103 -6.21 10.19 -2.46
N THR A 104 -5.89 10.97 -1.43
CA THR A 104 -6.31 12.36 -1.33
C THR A 104 -5.12 13.28 -1.10
N ALA A 105 -5.19 14.49 -1.60
CA ALA A 105 -4.17 15.52 -1.41
C ALA A 105 -4.74 16.92 -1.69
N ASN A 106 -4.15 17.91 -1.07
CA ASN A 106 -4.42 19.32 -1.41
C ASN A 106 -3.54 19.84 -2.55
N GLY A 107 -2.49 19.13 -2.93
CA GLY A 107 -1.62 19.44 -4.07
C GLY A 107 -1.56 18.30 -5.09
N GLY A 108 -0.52 18.27 -5.91
CA GLY A 108 -0.29 17.22 -6.89
C GLY A 108 0.36 15.99 -6.28
N VAL A 109 -0.12 14.83 -6.69
CA VAL A 109 0.47 13.53 -6.35
C VAL A 109 0.68 12.77 -7.64
N TRP A 110 1.92 12.61 -8.04
CA TRP A 110 2.28 11.88 -9.24
C TRP A 110 2.85 10.52 -8.86
N VAL A 111 2.42 9.49 -9.55
CA VAL A 111 2.88 8.11 -9.32
C VAL A 111 3.51 7.58 -10.60
N ILE A 112 4.73 7.07 -10.49
CA ILE A 112 5.44 6.40 -11.58
C ILE A 112 5.68 4.95 -11.16
N ASN A 113 5.13 4.02 -11.94
CA ASN A 113 5.37 2.60 -11.76
C ASN A 113 5.55 1.93 -13.13
N PRO A 114 6.76 1.45 -13.47
CA PRO A 114 7.00 0.76 -14.75
C PRO A 114 6.17 -0.51 -14.93
N ALA A 115 5.74 -1.15 -13.84
CA ALA A 115 4.87 -2.33 -13.89
C ALA A 115 3.39 -1.99 -14.13
N GLY A 116 3.03 -0.71 -14.12
CA GLY A 116 1.67 -0.24 -14.37
C GLY A 116 0.92 0.21 -13.13
N ILE A 117 -0.15 0.94 -13.37
CA ILE A 117 -1.07 1.45 -12.33
C ILE A 117 -2.49 1.07 -12.76
N LEU A 118 -3.21 0.43 -11.86
CA LEU A 118 -4.63 0.10 -12.03
C LEU A 118 -5.44 0.80 -10.94
N VAL A 119 -6.41 1.62 -11.35
CA VAL A 119 -7.41 2.18 -10.43
C VAL A 119 -8.65 1.30 -10.52
N GLY A 120 -8.94 0.59 -9.45
CA GLY A 120 -10.10 -0.33 -9.38
C GLY A 120 -11.41 0.41 -9.19
N SER A 121 -12.51 -0.34 -9.23
CA SER A 121 -13.88 0.23 -9.15
C SER A 121 -14.18 0.95 -7.83
N THR A 122 -13.49 0.59 -6.76
CA THR A 122 -13.60 1.24 -5.43
C THR A 122 -12.54 2.31 -5.19
N GLY A 123 -11.62 2.49 -6.13
CA GLY A 123 -10.56 3.48 -6.03
C GLY A 123 -11.08 4.90 -6.18
N VAL A 124 -10.64 5.79 -5.32
CA VAL A 124 -10.95 7.22 -5.37
C VAL A 124 -9.64 7.99 -5.35
N ILE A 125 -9.40 8.78 -6.38
CA ILE A 125 -8.26 9.68 -6.45
C ILE A 125 -8.82 11.11 -6.45
N ASN A 126 -8.56 11.83 -5.37
CA ASN A 126 -8.99 13.22 -5.20
C ASN A 126 -7.77 14.06 -4.82
N VAL A 127 -7.08 14.51 -5.83
CA VAL A 127 -5.85 15.30 -5.73
C VAL A 127 -5.93 16.46 -6.71
N ASN A 128 -5.08 17.48 -6.52
CA ASN A 128 -5.10 18.64 -7.41
C ASN A 128 -4.54 18.31 -8.81
N SER A 129 -3.56 17.41 -8.89
CA SER A 129 -3.07 16.83 -10.15
C SER A 129 -2.53 15.44 -9.93
N PHE A 130 -2.72 14.59 -10.93
CA PHE A 130 -2.31 13.19 -10.88
C PHE A 130 -1.59 12.81 -12.18
#